data_e5f7a875c96f8231e0fd75fd70c2c0c7
#
_entry.id   e5f7a875c96f8231e0fd75fd70c2c0c7
#
_cell.length_a   1.000
_cell.length_b   1.000
_cell.length_c   1.000
_cell.angle_alpha   90.00
_cell.angle_beta   90.00
_cell.angle_gamma   90.00
#
_symmetry.space_group_name_H-M   'P 1'
#
loop_
_entity.id
_entity.type
_entity.pdbx_description
1 polymer ?
#
loop_
_entity_poly.entity_id
_entity_poly.type
_entity_poly.pdbx_seq_one_letter_code
_entity_poly.pdbx_strand_id
1 'polypeptide(L)'
;KKFELIPVLEEQVRAGKFFMGVCLGMQALFEKDYEGGEYDCLGFLPGDIVPFRTALKVPHMGWNELEFRGSHWLQKGLPAHPYVYFVHSYHKSPADSPDVIATADYGQAVPAICGRDNVLGFQFHPEKSGPVGARLLQNVIAYVQEKG
;
A
#
# COMPACT_ATOMS: atom_id res chain seq x y z
N LYS A 1 -12.84 21.26 -2.59
CA LYS A 1 -11.70 20.94 -1.75
C LYS A 1 -11.60 19.48 -1.54
N LYS A 2 -10.80 19.13 -0.52
CA LYS A 2 -10.60 17.75 -0.20
C LYS A 2 -11.90 17.03 0.20
N PHE A 3 -12.80 17.69 0.91
CA PHE A 3 -14.08 17.09 1.28
C PHE A 3 -14.99 16.89 0.07
N GLU A 4 -14.87 17.73 -0.92
CA GLU A 4 -15.66 17.59 -2.14
C GLU A 4 -15.16 16.46 -3.03
N LEU A 5 -13.86 16.10 -2.91
CA LEU A 5 -13.29 15.03 -3.69
C LEU A 5 -13.66 13.65 -3.18
N ILE A 6 -13.92 13.51 -1.86
CA ILE A 6 -14.20 12.21 -1.29
C ILE A 6 -15.42 11.54 -1.92
N PRO A 7 -16.58 12.22 -2.05
CA PRO A 7 -17.72 11.57 -2.72
C PRO A 7 -17.42 11.20 -4.17
N VAL A 8 -16.63 12.01 -4.88
CA VAL A 8 -16.27 11.71 -6.26
C VAL A 8 -15.41 10.46 -6.32
N LEU A 9 -14.41 10.35 -5.43
CA LEU A 9 -13.55 9.17 -5.36
C LEU A 9 -14.36 7.93 -5.02
N GLU A 10 -15.27 8.04 -4.05
CA GLU A 10 -16.10 6.91 -3.65
C GLU A 10 -16.96 6.43 -4.82
N GLU A 11 -17.51 7.35 -5.57
CA GLU A 11 -18.33 7.02 -6.73
C GLU A 11 -17.52 6.31 -7.80
N GLN A 12 -16.32 6.81 -8.10
CA GLN A 12 -15.46 6.22 -9.12
C GLN A 12 -15.00 4.82 -8.73
N VAL A 13 -14.63 4.62 -7.47
CA VAL A 13 -14.21 3.31 -6.99
C VAL A 13 -15.38 2.33 -7.02
N ARG A 14 -16.57 2.78 -6.61
CA ARG A 14 -17.77 1.95 -6.64
C ARG A 14 -18.15 1.58 -8.06
N ALA A 15 -17.85 2.45 -9.02
CA ALA A 15 -18.11 2.19 -10.44
C ALA A 15 -17.09 1.25 -11.08
N GLY A 16 -16.09 0.80 -10.33
CA GLY A 16 -15.10 -0.16 -10.80
C GLY A 16 -13.82 0.44 -11.34
N LYS A 17 -13.65 1.75 -11.22
CA LYS A 17 -12.39 2.38 -11.63
C LYS A 17 -11.26 1.96 -10.72
N PHE A 18 -10.09 1.72 -11.31
CA PHE A 18 -8.92 1.33 -10.55
C PHE A 18 -8.38 2.52 -9.76
N PHE A 19 -8.12 2.32 -8.49
CA PHE A 19 -7.60 3.35 -7.60
C PHE A 19 -6.33 2.87 -6.92
N MET A 20 -5.25 3.62 -7.05
CA MET A 20 -3.96 3.24 -6.48
C MET A 20 -3.43 4.37 -5.61
N GLY A 21 -2.98 4.01 -4.40
CA GLY A 21 -2.37 4.96 -3.48
C GLY A 21 -0.93 4.57 -3.18
N VAL A 22 -0.06 5.57 -3.05
CA VAL A 22 1.36 5.36 -2.78
C VAL A 22 1.74 6.12 -1.52
N CYS A 23 2.40 5.44 -0.58
CA CYS A 23 2.87 6.00 0.69
C CYS A 23 1.69 6.61 1.47
N LEU A 24 1.62 7.93 1.59
CA LEU A 24 0.50 8.58 2.28
C LEU A 24 -0.83 8.29 1.57
N GLY A 25 -0.79 8.17 0.24
CA GLY A 25 -1.97 7.80 -0.53
C GLY A 25 -2.48 6.41 -0.20
N MET A 26 -1.57 5.46 0.07
CA MET A 26 -1.98 4.16 0.56
C MET A 26 -2.63 4.26 1.93
N GLN A 27 -2.02 5.04 2.83
CA GLN A 27 -2.55 5.16 4.19
C GLN A 27 -3.95 5.74 4.19
N ALA A 28 -4.25 6.60 3.24
CA ALA A 28 -5.58 7.20 3.11
C ALA A 28 -6.67 6.21 2.69
N LEU A 29 -6.30 5.01 2.24
CA LEU A 29 -7.27 3.99 1.82
C LEU A 29 -7.96 3.30 2.99
N PHE A 30 -7.38 3.37 4.19
CA PHE A 30 -7.86 2.61 5.34
C PHE A 30 -8.93 3.39 6.10
N GLU A 31 -9.28 2.91 7.30
CA GLU A 31 -10.43 3.45 8.01
C GLU A 31 -10.09 4.67 8.84
N LYS A 32 -9.01 4.59 9.62
CA LYS A 32 -8.61 5.68 10.49
C LYS A 32 -7.10 5.88 10.47
N ASP A 33 -6.68 7.12 10.67
CA ASP A 33 -5.28 7.50 10.76
C ASP A 33 -5.08 8.19 12.09
N TYR A 34 -4.11 7.71 12.87
CA TYR A 34 -3.83 8.24 14.19
C TYR A 34 -2.62 9.16 14.23
N GLU A 35 -2.15 9.59 13.09
CA GLU A 35 -1.04 10.53 13.01
C GLU A 35 -1.54 11.94 13.34
N GLY A 36 -1.09 12.45 14.50
CA GLY A 36 -1.49 13.78 14.95
C GLY A 36 -2.90 13.88 15.47
N GLY A 37 -3.58 12.75 15.72
CA GLY A 37 -4.95 12.74 16.19
C GLY A 37 -5.66 11.53 15.63
N GLU A 38 -6.98 11.53 15.70
CA GLU A 38 -7.77 10.45 15.13
C GLU A 38 -8.59 11.03 13.97
N TYR A 39 -8.30 10.57 12.75
CA TYR A 39 -8.93 11.08 11.53
C TYR A 39 -9.53 9.96 10.73
N ASP A 40 -10.73 10.19 10.20
CA ASP A 40 -11.34 9.25 9.26
C ASP A 40 -10.67 9.37 7.89
N CYS A 41 -10.45 8.21 7.27
CA CYS A 41 -9.89 8.13 5.93
C CYS A 41 -10.95 7.63 4.97
N LEU A 42 -10.53 7.16 3.78
CA LEU A 42 -11.49 6.78 2.74
C LEU A 42 -12.25 5.50 3.06
N GLY A 43 -11.65 4.61 3.85
CA GLY A 43 -12.33 3.38 4.27
C GLY A 43 -12.53 2.37 3.17
N PHE A 44 -11.73 2.42 2.11
CA PHE A 44 -11.83 1.44 1.02
C PHE A 44 -11.27 0.09 1.44
N LEU A 45 -10.34 0.07 2.39
CA LEU A 45 -9.73 -1.14 2.91
C LEU A 45 -9.85 -1.15 4.43
N PRO A 46 -9.95 -2.35 5.05
CA PRO A 46 -10.07 -2.42 6.51
C PRO A 46 -8.74 -2.18 7.19
N GLY A 47 -8.80 -1.60 8.39
CA GLY A 47 -7.64 -1.38 9.21
C GLY A 47 -7.38 0.09 9.50
N ASP A 48 -6.40 0.32 10.35
CA ASP A 48 -6.05 1.65 10.82
C ASP A 48 -4.58 1.93 10.57
N ILE A 49 -4.24 3.21 10.52
CA ILE A 49 -2.86 3.67 10.38
C ILE A 49 -2.35 4.06 11.75
N VAL A 50 -1.32 3.37 12.21
CA VAL A 50 -0.80 3.51 13.58
C VAL A 50 0.71 3.71 13.56
N PRO A 51 1.30 4.27 14.65
CA PRO A 51 2.75 4.45 14.70
C PRO A 51 3.46 3.11 14.88
N PHE A 52 4.73 3.08 14.46
CA PHE A 52 5.58 1.90 14.69
C PHE A 52 5.75 1.63 16.17
N ARG A 53 5.72 0.34 16.52
CA ARG A 53 6.03 -0.13 17.87
C ARG A 53 7.20 -1.12 17.73
N THR A 54 8.40 -0.57 17.58
CA THR A 54 9.59 -1.36 17.33
C THR A 54 10.78 -0.70 18.03
N ALA A 55 11.78 -1.52 18.36
CA ALA A 55 13.03 -1.01 18.91
C ALA A 55 13.93 -0.43 17.84
N LEU A 56 13.59 -0.63 16.58
CA LEU A 56 14.37 -0.12 15.47
C LEU A 56 14.11 1.37 15.27
N LYS A 57 15.00 1.99 14.48
CA LYS A 57 14.90 3.42 14.23
C LYS A 57 13.65 3.75 13.42
N VAL A 58 12.97 4.80 13.80
CA VAL A 58 11.78 5.31 13.08
C VAL A 58 12.14 6.70 12.54
N PRO A 59 11.86 7.00 11.27
CA PRO A 59 11.04 6.24 10.31
C PRO A 59 11.73 5.00 9.76
N HIS A 60 10.92 4.08 9.25
CA HIS A 60 11.38 2.97 8.43
C HIS A 60 11.88 3.57 7.12
N MET A 61 13.18 3.63 6.96
CA MET A 61 13.79 4.33 5.82
C MET A 61 14.87 3.46 5.21
N GLY A 62 14.83 3.29 3.90
CA GLY A 62 15.81 2.51 3.17
C GLY A 62 15.20 1.36 2.40
N TRP A 63 16.07 0.50 1.88
CA TRP A 63 15.66 -0.64 1.06
C TRP A 63 15.31 -1.82 1.96
N ASN A 64 14.22 -2.50 1.62
CA ASN A 64 13.79 -3.67 2.37
C ASN A 64 13.10 -4.63 1.41
N GLU A 65 13.11 -5.91 1.77
CA GLU A 65 12.59 -6.97 0.92
C GLU A 65 11.09 -7.13 1.07
N LEU A 66 10.41 -7.34 -0.06
CA LEU A 66 8.98 -7.68 -0.06
C LEU A 66 8.80 -9.19 0.11
N GLU A 67 7.87 -9.56 0.98
CA GLU A 67 7.48 -10.94 1.18
C GLU A 67 6.00 -11.06 0.82
N PHE A 68 5.73 -11.72 -0.29
CA PHE A 68 4.34 -11.90 -0.75
C PHE A 68 3.67 -13.03 0.02
N ARG A 69 2.39 -12.86 0.26
CA ARG A 69 1.59 -13.80 1.06
C ARG A 69 0.86 -14.81 0.16
N GLY A 70 1.49 -15.29 -0.87
CA GLY A 70 0.90 -16.20 -1.83
C GLY A 70 1.12 -15.69 -3.22
N SER A 71 0.39 -16.26 -4.19
CA SER A 71 0.53 -15.84 -5.58
C SER A 71 -0.32 -14.61 -5.86
N HIS A 72 0.26 -13.67 -6.58
CA HIS A 72 -0.45 -12.45 -6.96
C HIS A 72 0.07 -11.97 -8.31
N TRP A 73 -0.78 -11.33 -9.10
CA TRP A 73 -0.37 -10.85 -10.42
C TRP A 73 0.74 -9.80 -10.35
N LEU A 74 0.88 -9.12 -9.23
CA LEU A 74 1.97 -8.15 -9.04
C LEU A 74 3.35 -8.79 -9.03
N GLN A 75 3.44 -10.10 -8.76
CA GLN A 75 4.73 -10.79 -8.67
C GLN A 75 5.35 -11.10 -10.04
N LYS A 76 4.59 -10.94 -11.10
CA LYS A 76 5.05 -11.34 -12.43
C LYS A 76 6.33 -10.61 -12.81
N GLY A 77 7.38 -11.38 -13.11
CA GLY A 77 8.65 -10.81 -13.54
C GLY A 77 9.53 -10.26 -12.45
N LEU A 78 9.14 -10.40 -11.17
CA LEU A 78 9.97 -9.95 -10.07
C LEU A 78 11.06 -10.98 -9.76
N PRO A 79 12.22 -10.54 -9.24
CA PRO A 79 13.23 -11.47 -8.74
C PRO A 79 12.74 -12.20 -7.50
N ALA A 80 13.47 -13.23 -7.08
CA ALA A 80 13.11 -14.04 -5.93
C ALA A 80 13.10 -13.22 -4.64
N HIS A 81 13.99 -12.23 -4.55
CA HIS A 81 14.12 -11.36 -3.37
C HIS A 81 13.98 -9.91 -3.79
N PRO A 82 12.74 -9.43 -4.01
CA PRO A 82 12.55 -8.06 -4.50
C PRO A 82 12.72 -7.04 -3.37
N TYR A 83 13.57 -6.05 -3.59
CA TYR A 83 13.81 -4.97 -2.63
C TYR A 83 13.18 -3.68 -3.13
N VAL A 84 12.57 -2.95 -2.23
CA VAL A 84 11.91 -1.67 -2.53
C VAL A 84 12.27 -0.63 -1.48
N TYR A 85 12.05 0.63 -1.80
CA TYR A 85 12.49 1.74 -0.96
C TYR A 85 11.34 2.27 -0.10
N PHE A 86 11.57 2.30 1.22
CA PHE A 86 10.61 2.77 2.22
C PHE A 86 11.06 4.09 2.84
N VAL A 87 10.11 4.96 3.15
CA VAL A 87 10.31 6.08 4.06
C VAL A 87 8.96 6.43 4.68
N HIS A 88 8.72 5.93 5.91
CA HIS A 88 7.44 6.19 6.59
C HIS A 88 7.58 5.93 8.10
N SER A 89 6.73 6.61 8.89
CA SER A 89 6.72 6.48 10.35
C SER A 89 5.48 5.79 10.87
N TYR A 90 4.44 5.66 10.07
CA TYR A 90 3.19 5.01 10.40
C TYR A 90 2.94 3.88 9.43
N HIS A 91 2.13 2.91 9.84
CA HIS A 91 1.84 1.76 9.00
C HIS A 91 0.42 1.26 9.24
N LYS A 92 -0.06 0.45 8.32
CA LYS A 92 -1.37 -0.18 8.42
C LYS A 92 -1.34 -1.31 9.44
N SER A 93 -2.37 -1.41 10.24
CA SER A 93 -2.60 -2.49 11.20
C SER A 93 -4.01 -3.01 11.03
N PRO A 94 -4.26 -4.31 11.15
CA PRO A 94 -3.31 -5.40 11.42
C PRO A 94 -2.55 -5.86 10.19
N ALA A 95 -1.46 -6.61 10.41
CA ALA A 95 -0.62 -7.09 9.32
C ALA A 95 -1.15 -8.36 8.67
N ASP A 96 -2.07 -9.06 9.33
CA ASP A 96 -2.53 -10.37 8.88
C ASP A 96 -3.93 -10.35 8.27
N SER A 97 -4.47 -9.18 7.95
CA SER A 97 -5.79 -9.11 7.34
C SER A 97 -5.75 -9.57 5.87
N PRO A 98 -6.89 -10.04 5.33
CA PRO A 98 -6.91 -10.64 3.98
C PRO A 98 -6.50 -9.69 2.86
N ASP A 99 -6.61 -8.39 3.06
CA ASP A 99 -6.25 -7.41 2.05
C ASP A 99 -4.74 -7.17 1.95
N VAL A 100 -3.94 -7.72 2.87
CA VAL A 100 -2.49 -7.57 2.83
C VAL A 100 -1.91 -8.54 1.80
N ILE A 101 -1.28 -7.99 0.78
CA ILE A 101 -0.72 -8.77 -0.33
C ILE A 101 0.74 -9.11 -0.06
N ALA A 102 1.49 -8.15 0.46
CA ALA A 102 2.91 -8.35 0.75
C ALA A 102 3.29 -7.56 2.00
N THR A 103 4.29 -8.08 2.72
CA THR A 103 4.82 -7.42 3.91
C THR A 103 6.31 -7.22 3.78
N ALA A 104 6.86 -6.38 4.66
CA ALA A 104 8.30 -6.23 4.85
C ALA A 104 8.57 -6.34 6.34
N ASP A 105 9.75 -6.87 6.70
CA ASP A 105 10.10 -7.04 8.11
C ASP A 105 10.89 -5.84 8.58
N TYR A 106 10.36 -5.11 9.56
CA TYR A 106 11.08 -4.02 10.19
C TYR A 106 10.84 -4.08 11.70
N GLY A 107 11.36 -5.15 12.33
CA GLY A 107 11.09 -5.42 13.73
C GLY A 107 9.69 -5.95 13.97
N GLN A 108 8.85 -5.86 13.00
CA GLN A 108 7.49 -6.38 12.96
C GLN A 108 7.09 -6.49 11.50
N ALA A 109 6.06 -7.28 11.23
CA ALA A 109 5.57 -7.40 9.86
C ALA A 109 4.85 -6.09 9.49
N VAL A 110 5.34 -5.44 8.44
CA VAL A 110 4.79 -4.17 7.97
C VAL A 110 4.06 -4.42 6.66
N PRO A 111 2.74 -4.17 6.59
CA PRO A 111 2.04 -4.30 5.31
C PRO A 111 2.61 -3.33 4.29
N ALA A 112 3.17 -3.88 3.23
CA ALA A 112 3.84 -3.10 2.19
C ALA A 112 2.95 -2.91 0.97
N ILE A 113 2.15 -3.91 0.64
CA ILE A 113 1.18 -3.82 -0.46
C ILE A 113 -0.14 -4.35 0.07
N CYS A 114 -1.19 -3.58 -0.10
CA CYS A 114 -2.54 -3.96 0.28
C CYS A 114 -3.47 -3.71 -0.89
N GLY A 115 -4.51 -4.53 -1.01
CA GLY A 115 -5.45 -4.32 -2.08
C GLY A 115 -6.61 -5.26 -2.04
N ARG A 116 -7.70 -4.85 -2.68
CA ARG A 116 -8.90 -5.65 -2.86
C ARG A 116 -9.67 -5.07 -4.02
N ASP A 117 -10.07 -5.94 -4.94
CA ASP A 117 -10.84 -5.55 -6.11
C ASP A 117 -10.07 -4.51 -6.93
N ASN A 118 -10.61 -3.30 -7.06
CA ASN A 118 -10.02 -2.25 -7.87
C ASN A 118 -9.25 -1.22 -7.05
N VAL A 119 -8.93 -1.55 -5.79
CA VAL A 119 -8.18 -0.66 -4.90
C VAL A 119 -6.84 -1.30 -4.56
N LEU A 120 -5.75 -0.54 -4.72
CA LEU A 120 -4.39 -1.05 -4.48
C LEU A 120 -3.56 0.04 -3.82
N GLY A 121 -2.75 -0.35 -2.82
CA GLY A 121 -1.87 0.59 -2.13
C GLY A 121 -0.47 0.05 -1.96
N PHE A 122 0.51 0.92 -2.12
CA PHE A 122 1.92 0.64 -1.86
C PHE A 122 2.40 1.55 -0.74
N GLN A 123 2.95 0.97 0.34
CA GLN A 123 3.53 1.76 1.43
C GLN A 123 4.86 2.36 0.99
N PHE A 124 5.61 1.65 0.17
CA PHE A 124 6.89 2.13 -0.37
C PHE A 124 6.66 2.99 -1.61
N HIS A 125 7.73 3.54 -2.15
CA HIS A 125 7.70 4.36 -3.35
C HIS A 125 8.18 3.52 -4.54
N PRO A 126 7.26 2.98 -5.36
CA PRO A 126 7.70 2.18 -6.51
C PRO A 126 8.53 3.00 -7.49
N GLU A 127 8.24 4.30 -7.64
CA GLU A 127 9.00 5.16 -8.52
C GLU A 127 10.45 5.35 -8.06
N LYS A 128 10.74 5.05 -6.78
CA LYS A 128 12.08 5.16 -6.21
C LYS A 128 12.70 3.80 -5.92
N SER A 129 12.10 2.74 -6.42
CA SER A 129 12.48 1.37 -6.08
C SER A 129 13.19 0.65 -7.24
N GLY A 130 13.77 1.40 -8.17
CA GLY A 130 14.57 0.83 -9.25
C GLY A 130 13.82 -0.12 -10.15
N PRO A 131 14.51 -1.16 -10.65
CA PRO A 131 13.86 -2.10 -11.59
C PRO A 131 12.70 -2.85 -10.99
N VAL A 132 12.73 -3.17 -9.69
CA VAL A 132 11.60 -3.83 -9.03
C VAL A 132 10.39 -2.93 -9.05
N GLY A 133 10.56 -1.66 -8.69
CA GLY A 133 9.46 -0.71 -8.70
C GLY A 133 8.91 -0.50 -10.10
N ALA A 134 9.79 -0.39 -11.08
CA ALA A 134 9.35 -0.25 -12.48
C ALA A 134 8.54 -1.46 -12.93
N ARG A 135 8.96 -2.65 -12.54
CA ARG A 135 8.23 -3.87 -12.92
C ARG A 135 6.87 -3.92 -12.26
N LEU A 136 6.80 -3.53 -10.97
CA LEU A 136 5.51 -3.48 -10.28
C LEU A 136 4.56 -2.52 -10.98
N LEU A 137 5.03 -1.34 -11.36
CA LEU A 137 4.19 -0.37 -12.06
C LEU A 137 3.76 -0.89 -13.43
N GLN A 138 4.65 -1.58 -14.15
CA GLN A 138 4.28 -2.20 -15.41
C GLN A 138 3.18 -3.23 -15.23
N ASN A 139 3.26 -4.01 -14.16
CA ASN A 139 2.23 -5.00 -13.86
C ASN A 139 0.90 -4.36 -13.57
N VAL A 140 0.90 -3.21 -12.87
CA VAL A 140 -0.32 -2.46 -12.60
C VAL A 140 -0.94 -1.97 -13.91
N ILE A 141 -0.11 -1.39 -14.78
CA ILE A 141 -0.60 -0.87 -16.06
C ILE A 141 -1.21 -2.00 -16.89
N ALA A 142 -0.53 -3.15 -16.96
CA ALA A 142 -1.02 -4.29 -17.72
C ALA A 142 -2.36 -4.78 -17.15
N TYR A 143 -2.48 -4.83 -15.83
CA TYR A 143 -3.70 -5.28 -15.18
C TYR A 143 -4.86 -4.32 -15.50
N VAL A 144 -4.62 -3.02 -15.42
CA VAL A 144 -5.64 -2.02 -15.69
C VAL A 144 -6.10 -2.09 -17.15
N GLN A 145 -5.15 -2.25 -18.07
CA GLN A 145 -5.47 -2.36 -19.49
C GLN A 145 -6.29 -3.60 -19.78
N GLU A 146 -5.95 -4.70 -19.12
CA GLU A 146 -6.67 -5.97 -19.33
C GLU A 146 -8.10 -5.89 -18.81
N LYS A 147 -8.30 -5.22 -17.68
CA LYS A 147 -9.63 -5.10 -17.06
C LYS A 147 -10.46 -3.96 -17.64
N GLY A 148 -9.80 -2.94 -18.14
CA GLY A 148 -10.48 -1.77 -18.68
C GLY A 148 -10.90 -1.98 -20.09
#